data_109475e0f510dfd7e939611f48630747
#
_entry.id   109475e0f510dfd7e939611f48630747
#
_cell.length_a   1.000
_cell.length_b   1.000
_cell.length_c   1.000
_cell.angle_alpha   90.00
_cell.angle_beta   90.00
_cell.angle_gamma   90.00
#
_symmetry.space_group_name_H-M   'P 1'
#
loop_
_entity.id
_entity.type
_entity.pdbx_description
1 polymer ?
#
loop_
_entity_poly.entity_id
_entity_poly.type
_entity_poly.pdbx_seq_one_letter_code
_entity_poly.pdbx_strand_id
1 'polypeptide(L)'
;LYVYHNDTTPLQHIIHDSRNIQSLTNNIIWNIFADQEHNIWLGTDYGISLSRYNSALQFIPISQITGTGDGNQFYSLFRDSKGFYWFGGTNGLIRFTDPAGERHDTIWYRMGDKTYPLSHNRIRHIYEDKEQQLWIATDGSINRYDYATRQFIHYNIVDSTGMYNTNWTYYMFED
;
A
#
# COMPACT_ATOMS: atom_id res chain seq x y z
N LEU A 1 11.59 -2.52 13.94
CA LEU A 1 11.77 -1.12 13.57
C LEU A 1 12.71 -0.43 14.57
N TYR A 2 13.67 0.32 14.09
CA TYR A 2 14.54 1.16 14.92
C TYR A 2 14.22 2.62 14.66
N VAL A 3 14.01 3.39 15.73
CA VAL A 3 13.72 4.82 15.65
C VAL A 3 14.83 5.60 16.34
N TYR A 4 15.44 6.53 15.62
CA TYR A 4 16.48 7.42 16.12
C TYR A 4 15.90 8.83 16.32
N HIS A 5 16.06 9.39 17.48
CA HIS A 5 15.82 10.79 17.75
C HIS A 5 17.16 11.52 17.77
N ASN A 6 17.63 12.02 16.65
CA ASN A 6 18.93 12.68 16.52
C ASN A 6 20.12 11.90 17.16
N ASP A 7 21.34 12.34 16.95
CA ASP A 7 22.57 11.58 17.30
C ASP A 7 22.81 11.38 18.81
N THR A 8 21.98 11.91 19.68
CA THR A 8 22.21 11.94 21.13
C THR A 8 21.16 11.17 21.94
N THR A 9 20.08 10.70 21.32
CA THR A 9 18.98 10.02 22.02
C THR A 9 19.07 8.50 21.86
N PRO A 10 18.76 7.73 22.89
CA PRO A 10 18.78 6.27 22.80
C PRO A 10 17.88 5.77 21.67
N LEU A 11 18.39 4.81 20.92
CA LEU A 11 17.67 4.06 19.92
C LEU A 11 16.43 3.40 20.54
N GLN A 12 15.26 3.63 19.99
CA GLN A 12 14.06 2.84 20.31
C GLN A 12 13.98 1.64 19.38
N HIS A 13 13.87 0.44 19.93
CA HIS A 13 13.60 -0.79 19.21
C HIS A 13 12.14 -1.18 19.38
N ILE A 14 11.37 -1.06 18.32
CA ILE A 14 9.93 -1.34 18.29
C ILE A 14 9.73 -2.69 17.60
N ILE A 15 9.04 -3.61 18.26
CA ILE A 15 8.76 -4.97 17.78
C ILE A 15 7.26 -5.27 17.89
N HIS A 16 6.83 -6.30 17.17
CA HIS A 16 5.54 -6.91 17.38
C HIS A 16 5.46 -7.59 18.75
N ASP A 17 4.38 -7.34 19.49
CA ASP A 17 4.01 -8.08 20.72
C ASP A 17 2.54 -8.51 20.59
N SER A 18 2.30 -9.81 20.50
CA SER A 18 0.95 -10.37 20.36
C SER A 18 0.01 -10.06 21.55
N ARG A 19 0.56 -9.64 22.69
CA ARG A 19 -0.21 -9.22 23.88
C ARG A 19 -0.54 -7.72 23.86
N ASN A 20 0.05 -6.96 22.97
CA ASN A 20 -0.15 -5.52 22.83
C ASN A 20 -0.68 -5.18 21.45
N ILE A 21 -1.96 -4.92 21.36
CA ILE A 21 -2.64 -4.58 20.09
C ILE A 21 -2.15 -3.26 19.47
N GLN A 22 -1.47 -2.42 20.26
CA GLN A 22 -0.85 -1.17 19.81
C GLN A 22 0.63 -1.35 19.42
N SER A 23 1.13 -2.56 19.35
CA SER A 23 2.44 -2.88 18.80
C SER A 23 2.37 -3.01 17.26
N LEU A 24 3.52 -3.22 16.62
CA LEU A 24 3.57 -3.52 15.19
C LEU A 24 2.70 -4.74 14.85
N THR A 25 2.06 -4.73 13.68
CA THR A 25 1.31 -5.89 13.19
C THR A 25 2.22 -7.08 12.87
N ASN A 26 3.47 -6.79 12.45
CA ASN A 26 4.51 -7.81 12.23
C ASN A 26 5.91 -7.19 12.28
N ASN A 27 6.94 -7.99 12.56
CA ASN A 27 8.33 -7.54 12.59
C ASN A 27 8.99 -7.38 11.22
N ILE A 28 8.45 -8.01 10.18
CA ILE A 28 8.93 -7.87 8.80
C ILE A 28 8.21 -6.68 8.18
N ILE A 29 8.98 -5.63 7.87
CA ILE A 29 8.47 -4.39 7.29
C ILE A 29 8.96 -4.33 5.84
N TRP A 30 8.02 -4.21 4.90
CA TRP A 30 8.28 -4.11 3.46
C TRP A 30 8.32 -2.67 2.97
N ASN A 31 7.53 -1.81 3.58
CA ASN A 31 7.41 -0.41 3.14
C ASN A 31 7.18 0.51 4.32
N ILE A 32 7.75 1.71 4.24
CA ILE A 32 7.53 2.81 5.18
C ILE A 32 7.10 4.02 4.35
N PHE A 33 5.98 4.61 4.72
CA PHE A 33 5.43 5.77 4.05
C PHE A 33 5.02 6.82 5.09
N ALA A 34 5.41 8.09 4.87
CA ALA A 34 4.94 9.23 5.66
C ALA A 34 3.95 10.04 4.83
N ASP A 35 2.76 10.29 5.38
CA ASP A 35 1.75 11.11 4.72
C ASP A 35 1.95 12.61 4.99
N GLN A 36 1.11 13.45 4.38
CA GLN A 36 1.18 14.91 4.51
C GLN A 36 0.83 15.40 5.92
N GLU A 37 0.08 14.62 6.69
CA GLU A 37 -0.23 14.85 8.09
C GLU A 37 0.86 14.33 9.04
N HIS A 38 2.00 13.89 8.46
CA HIS A 38 3.15 13.30 9.18
C HIS A 38 2.84 12.00 9.93
N ASN A 39 1.76 11.32 9.59
CA ASN A 39 1.54 9.96 10.07
C ASN A 39 2.52 9.00 9.38
N ILE A 40 2.93 7.96 10.10
CA ILE A 40 3.82 6.94 9.57
C ILE A 40 3.04 5.66 9.35
N TRP A 41 3.11 5.16 8.14
CA TRP A 41 2.46 3.94 7.69
C TRP A 41 3.52 2.88 7.42
N LEU A 42 3.31 1.69 7.94
CA LEU A 42 4.22 0.56 7.80
C LEU A 42 3.48 -0.61 7.14
N GLY A 43 3.87 -0.93 5.91
CA GLY A 43 3.44 -2.15 5.24
C GLY A 43 4.26 -3.33 5.73
N THR A 44 3.62 -4.33 6.30
CA THR A 44 4.27 -5.48 6.92
C THR A 44 3.92 -6.79 6.24
N ASP A 45 4.55 -7.87 6.71
CA ASP A 45 4.24 -9.23 6.26
C ASP A 45 2.84 -9.72 6.71
N TYR A 46 2.22 -9.00 7.64
CA TYR A 46 0.88 -9.34 8.15
C TYR A 46 0.07 -8.09 8.49
N GLY A 47 -0.37 -7.36 7.45
CA GLY A 47 -1.18 -6.16 7.63
C GLY A 47 -0.39 -4.85 7.58
N ILE A 48 -1.05 -3.77 7.98
CA ILE A 48 -0.50 -2.42 8.00
C ILE A 48 -0.60 -1.86 9.40
N SER A 49 0.46 -1.19 9.84
CA SER A 49 0.51 -0.45 11.09
C SER A 49 0.53 1.05 10.80
N LEU A 50 -0.33 1.80 11.47
CA LEU A 50 -0.38 3.26 11.43
C LEU A 50 0.11 3.85 12.75
N SER A 51 1.11 4.72 12.71
CA SER A 51 1.48 5.60 13.83
C SER A 51 1.07 7.03 13.50
N ARG A 52 0.16 7.58 14.30
CA ARG A 52 -0.31 8.96 14.10
C ARG A 52 0.73 9.96 14.59
N TYR A 53 0.82 11.10 13.91
CA TYR A 53 1.63 12.23 14.34
C TYR A 53 1.25 12.67 15.76
N ASN A 54 2.25 12.99 16.57
CA ASN A 54 2.10 13.35 18.00
C ASN A 54 1.49 12.25 18.90
N SER A 55 1.25 11.05 18.43
CA SER A 55 0.99 9.91 19.30
C SER A 55 2.31 9.30 19.78
N ALA A 56 2.33 8.80 21.01
CA ALA A 56 3.53 8.11 21.55
C ALA A 56 3.74 6.77 20.84
N LEU A 57 4.28 6.76 19.62
CA LEU A 57 4.64 5.58 18.80
C LEU A 57 3.72 4.36 19.04
N GLN A 58 2.42 4.60 19.12
CA GLN A 58 1.40 3.57 19.21
C GLN A 58 0.96 3.23 17.79
N PHE A 59 1.00 1.95 17.47
CA PHE A 59 0.62 1.47 16.15
C PHE A 59 -0.83 0.99 16.17
N ILE A 60 -1.60 1.44 15.22
CA ILE A 60 -2.99 1.03 15.00
C ILE A 60 -2.98 0.09 13.80
N PRO A 61 -3.38 -1.19 13.93
CA PRO A 61 -3.59 -2.05 12.78
C PRO A 61 -4.65 -1.46 11.85
N ILE A 62 -4.36 -1.42 10.55
CA ILE A 62 -5.30 -0.84 9.57
C ILE A 62 -6.65 -1.56 9.57
N SER A 63 -6.67 -2.84 9.92
CA SER A 63 -7.90 -3.63 10.05
C SER A 63 -8.86 -3.10 11.11
N GLN A 64 -8.36 -2.43 12.15
CA GLN A 64 -9.23 -1.75 13.13
C GLN A 64 -9.93 -0.53 12.54
N ILE A 65 -9.35 0.08 11.52
CA ILE A 65 -9.92 1.24 10.84
C ILE A 65 -10.84 0.78 9.70
N THR A 66 -10.37 -0.13 8.86
CA THR A 66 -11.06 -0.54 7.62
C THR A 66 -11.90 -1.80 7.78
N GLY A 67 -11.78 -2.51 8.90
CA GLY A 67 -12.40 -3.82 9.12
C GLY A 67 -11.80 -4.94 8.27
N THR A 68 -10.69 -4.69 7.58
CA THR A 68 -10.06 -5.64 6.65
C THR A 68 -8.56 -5.38 6.52
N GLY A 69 -7.84 -6.29 5.87
CA GLY A 69 -6.42 -6.13 5.54
C GLY A 69 -5.47 -7.03 6.31
N ASP A 70 -5.91 -7.66 7.40
CA ASP A 70 -5.09 -8.62 8.12
C ASP A 70 -4.81 -9.86 7.27
N GLY A 71 -3.65 -10.47 7.49
CA GLY A 71 -3.24 -11.66 6.77
C GLY A 71 -2.72 -11.40 5.35
N ASN A 72 -2.60 -10.14 4.94
CA ASN A 72 -2.03 -9.73 3.67
C ASN A 72 -0.65 -9.12 3.87
N GLN A 73 0.29 -9.45 2.98
CA GLN A 73 1.59 -8.78 2.93
C GLN A 73 1.42 -7.50 2.11
N PHE A 74 1.87 -6.36 2.63
CA PHE A 74 1.77 -5.08 1.95
C PHE A 74 3.14 -4.57 1.53
N TYR A 75 3.35 -4.48 0.22
CA TYR A 75 4.63 -4.08 -0.38
C TYR A 75 4.69 -2.62 -0.79
N SER A 76 3.54 -2.01 -1.10
CA SER A 76 3.48 -0.64 -1.59
C SER A 76 2.34 0.12 -0.91
N LEU A 77 2.69 1.24 -0.32
CA LEU A 77 1.78 2.18 0.32
C LEU A 77 1.95 3.53 -0.37
N PHE A 78 0.84 4.17 -0.73
CA PHE A 78 0.86 5.41 -1.48
C PHE A 78 -0.38 6.26 -1.15
N ARG A 79 -0.23 7.59 -1.17
CA ARG A 79 -1.34 8.54 -1.16
C ARG A 79 -1.29 9.37 -2.44
N ASP A 80 -2.36 9.33 -3.21
CA ASP A 80 -2.43 10.06 -4.46
C ASP A 80 -2.72 11.56 -4.27
N SER A 81 -2.57 12.34 -5.33
CA SER A 81 -2.82 13.79 -5.35
C SER A 81 -4.28 14.16 -5.05
N LYS A 82 -5.21 13.19 -5.18
CA LYS A 82 -6.63 13.34 -4.85
C LYS A 82 -6.96 13.00 -3.39
N GLY A 83 -5.94 12.60 -2.61
CA GLY A 83 -6.05 12.31 -1.20
C GLY A 83 -6.47 10.88 -0.85
N PHE A 84 -6.60 9.97 -1.83
CA PHE A 84 -6.88 8.57 -1.56
C PHE A 84 -5.62 7.84 -1.13
N TYR A 85 -5.77 6.96 -0.15
CA TYR A 85 -4.74 6.02 0.25
C TYR A 85 -4.89 4.72 -0.54
N TRP A 86 -3.77 4.21 -1.04
CA TRP A 86 -3.67 3.00 -1.84
C TRP A 86 -2.67 2.05 -1.22
N PHE A 87 -3.11 0.84 -0.90
CA PHE A 87 -2.28 -0.18 -0.28
C PHE A 87 -2.28 -1.45 -1.12
N GLY A 88 -1.12 -1.81 -1.62
CA GLY A 88 -0.91 -2.96 -2.48
C GLY A 88 -0.15 -4.07 -1.79
N GLY A 89 -0.64 -5.30 -1.94
CA GLY A 89 -0.05 -6.47 -1.30
C GLY A 89 -0.17 -7.75 -2.14
N THR A 90 -0.11 -8.90 -1.47
CA THR A 90 -0.24 -10.22 -2.12
C THR A 90 -1.66 -10.54 -2.56
N ASN A 91 -2.67 -9.94 -1.93
CA ASN A 91 -4.07 -10.28 -2.12
C ASN A 91 -4.92 -9.10 -2.63
N GLY A 92 -4.35 -8.31 -3.52
CA GLY A 92 -5.04 -7.21 -4.18
C GLY A 92 -4.61 -5.84 -3.68
N LEU A 93 -5.39 -4.86 -4.09
CA LEU A 93 -5.20 -3.43 -3.84
C LEU A 93 -6.38 -2.91 -3.01
N ILE A 94 -6.07 -2.15 -1.97
CA ILE A 94 -7.05 -1.43 -1.15
C ILE A 94 -6.98 0.05 -1.49
N ARG A 95 -8.14 0.69 -1.64
CA ARG A 95 -8.27 2.15 -1.63
C ARG A 95 -9.15 2.57 -0.46
N PHE A 96 -8.79 3.61 0.24
CA PHE A 96 -9.66 4.26 1.25
C PHE A 96 -9.41 5.76 1.33
N THR A 97 -10.35 6.50 1.95
CA THR A 97 -10.34 7.97 1.90
C THR A 97 -9.61 8.62 3.05
N ASP A 98 -9.94 8.32 4.28
CA ASP A 98 -9.34 9.03 5.43
C ASP A 98 -9.17 8.10 6.64
N PRO A 99 -7.95 7.96 7.16
CA PRO A 99 -7.71 7.17 8.36
C PRO A 99 -8.21 7.83 9.65
N ALA A 100 -8.48 9.13 9.64
CA ALA A 100 -8.91 9.89 10.82
C ALA A 100 -10.43 10.06 10.89
N GLY A 101 -11.16 9.82 9.79
CA GLY A 101 -12.62 10.00 9.71
C GLY A 101 -13.42 8.85 10.33
N GLU A 102 -14.67 9.14 10.68
CA GLU A 102 -15.59 8.13 11.23
C GLU A 102 -16.14 7.16 10.17
N ARG A 103 -15.96 7.47 8.88
CA ARG A 103 -16.42 6.67 7.75
C ARG A 103 -15.29 6.45 6.77
N HIS A 104 -14.93 5.20 6.58
CA HIS A 104 -13.91 4.80 5.63
C HIS A 104 -14.57 4.08 4.46
N ASP A 105 -14.63 4.75 3.31
CA ASP A 105 -14.99 4.08 2.06
C ASP A 105 -13.82 3.21 1.61
N THR A 106 -13.79 1.99 2.09
CA THR A 106 -12.78 1.00 1.72
C THR A 106 -13.24 0.22 0.50
N ILE A 107 -12.46 0.24 -0.55
CA ILE A 107 -12.71 -0.55 -1.75
C ILE A 107 -11.54 -1.51 -1.96
N TRP A 108 -11.87 -2.79 -2.17
CA TRP A 108 -10.94 -3.81 -2.61
C TRP A 108 -11.00 -3.98 -4.11
N TYR A 109 -9.84 -4.08 -4.73
CA TYR A 109 -9.66 -4.40 -6.13
C TYR A 109 -8.88 -5.70 -6.26
N ARG A 110 -9.38 -6.66 -7.03
CA ARG A 110 -8.78 -7.97 -7.21
C ARG A 110 -8.89 -8.47 -8.65
N MET A 111 -7.98 -9.36 -9.02
CA MET A 111 -8.10 -10.12 -10.26
C MET A 111 -9.39 -10.96 -10.24
N GLY A 112 -10.13 -10.94 -11.35
CA GLY A 112 -11.39 -11.66 -11.45
C GLY A 112 -12.60 -10.96 -10.83
N ASP A 113 -12.43 -9.78 -10.23
CA ASP A 113 -13.55 -8.92 -9.85
C ASP A 113 -14.35 -8.54 -11.10
N LYS A 114 -15.67 -8.68 -11.04
CA LYS A 114 -16.54 -8.35 -12.18
C LYS A 114 -16.67 -6.83 -12.41
N THR A 115 -16.50 -6.07 -11.35
CA THR A 115 -16.72 -4.62 -11.37
C THR A 115 -15.43 -3.84 -11.62
N TYR A 116 -14.33 -4.25 -10.98
CA TYR A 116 -13.06 -3.52 -10.99
C TYR A 116 -11.86 -4.49 -11.13
N PRO A 117 -11.73 -5.20 -12.24
CA PRO A 117 -10.70 -6.22 -12.37
C PRO A 117 -9.31 -5.63 -12.41
N LEU A 118 -8.42 -6.17 -11.56
CA LEU A 118 -6.97 -6.01 -11.70
C LEU A 118 -6.41 -7.10 -12.62
N SER A 119 -5.26 -6.84 -13.24
CA SER A 119 -4.56 -7.85 -14.03
C SER A 119 -3.98 -8.99 -13.17
N HIS A 120 -3.63 -8.71 -11.91
CA HIS A 120 -3.13 -9.69 -10.95
C HIS A 120 -3.32 -9.22 -9.51
N ASN A 121 -3.45 -10.16 -8.55
CA ASN A 121 -3.63 -9.81 -7.13
C ASN A 121 -2.35 -9.35 -6.44
N ARG A 122 -1.18 -9.74 -6.93
CA ARG A 122 0.08 -9.34 -6.32
C ARG A 122 0.52 -7.97 -6.85
N ILE A 123 0.39 -6.98 -5.98
CA ILE A 123 0.79 -5.60 -6.26
C ILE A 123 2.24 -5.41 -5.84
N ARG A 124 3.07 -4.87 -6.71
CA ARG A 124 4.50 -4.63 -6.47
C ARG A 124 4.81 -3.18 -6.16
N HIS A 125 4.24 -2.27 -6.93
CA HIS A 125 4.48 -0.84 -6.80
C HIS A 125 3.25 -0.03 -7.19
N ILE A 126 3.06 1.10 -6.52
CA ILE A 126 2.02 2.08 -6.81
C ILE A 126 2.73 3.40 -7.02
N TYR A 127 2.40 4.09 -8.10
CA TYR A 127 3.05 5.32 -8.52
C TYR A 127 2.06 6.28 -9.17
N GLU A 128 2.19 7.57 -8.91
CA GLU A 128 1.46 8.62 -9.61
C GLU A 128 2.45 9.44 -10.45
N ASP A 129 2.17 9.60 -11.75
CA ASP A 129 3.02 10.35 -12.67
C ASP A 129 2.76 11.87 -12.59
N LYS A 130 3.54 12.66 -13.34
CA LYS A 130 3.43 14.14 -13.40
C LYS A 130 2.07 14.61 -13.92
N GLU A 131 1.38 13.80 -14.71
CA GLU A 131 0.01 14.03 -15.20
C GLU A 131 -1.06 13.58 -14.19
N GLN A 132 -0.66 13.17 -12.98
CA GLN A 132 -1.57 12.67 -11.92
C GLN A 132 -2.33 11.41 -12.33
N GLN A 133 -1.72 10.56 -13.17
CA GLN A 133 -2.24 9.26 -13.49
C GLN A 133 -1.69 8.23 -12.52
N LEU A 134 -2.57 7.42 -11.97
CA LEU A 134 -2.18 6.39 -11.00
C LEU A 134 -1.87 5.07 -11.72
N TRP A 135 -0.67 4.56 -11.48
CA TRP A 135 -0.14 3.35 -12.07
C TRP A 135 0.10 2.29 -11.00
N ILE A 136 -0.28 1.06 -11.30
CA ILE A 136 -0.15 -0.09 -10.41
C ILE A 136 0.62 -1.20 -11.13
N ALA A 137 1.83 -1.48 -10.67
CA ALA A 137 2.65 -2.59 -11.12
C ALA A 137 2.23 -3.89 -10.43
N THR A 138 2.05 -4.95 -11.19
CA THR A 138 1.65 -6.26 -10.71
C THR A 138 2.48 -7.38 -11.31
N ASP A 139 2.29 -8.62 -10.83
CA ASP A 139 2.86 -9.83 -11.48
C ASP A 139 2.16 -10.19 -12.80
N GLY A 140 1.10 -9.51 -13.18
CA GLY A 140 0.33 -9.81 -14.39
C GLY A 140 0.42 -8.76 -15.49
N SER A 141 0.58 -7.49 -15.15
CA SER A 141 0.78 -6.37 -16.08
C SER A 141 0.92 -5.05 -15.32
N ILE A 142 1.09 -3.95 -16.05
CA ILE A 142 0.90 -2.59 -15.53
C ILE A 142 -0.56 -2.22 -15.70
N ASN A 143 -1.15 -1.64 -14.63
CA ASN A 143 -2.52 -1.16 -14.64
C ASN A 143 -2.51 0.35 -14.43
N ARG A 144 -3.30 1.08 -15.20
CA ARG A 144 -3.59 2.49 -14.95
C ARG A 144 -5.01 2.62 -14.43
N TYR A 145 -5.19 3.34 -13.32
CA TYR A 145 -6.51 3.59 -12.76
C TYR A 145 -7.16 4.80 -13.43
N ASP A 146 -8.35 4.60 -13.97
CA ASP A 146 -9.19 5.67 -14.49
C ASP A 146 -10.17 6.12 -13.39
N TYR A 147 -9.96 7.33 -12.88
CA TYR A 147 -10.79 7.91 -11.82
C TYR A 147 -12.24 8.19 -12.25
N ALA A 148 -12.48 8.46 -13.53
CA ALA A 148 -13.82 8.78 -14.04
C ALA A 148 -14.70 7.53 -14.10
N THR A 149 -14.15 6.44 -14.61
CA THR A 149 -14.89 5.18 -14.77
C THR A 149 -14.69 4.25 -13.57
N ARG A 150 -13.67 4.52 -12.72
CA ARG A 150 -13.21 3.66 -11.64
C ARG A 150 -12.72 2.29 -12.12
N GLN A 151 -12.23 2.21 -13.35
CA GLN A 151 -11.75 0.99 -13.98
C GLN A 151 -10.22 0.97 -14.10
N PHE A 152 -9.66 -0.22 -14.29
CA PHE A 152 -8.25 -0.38 -14.62
C PHE A 152 -8.08 -0.64 -16.12
N ILE A 153 -7.17 0.11 -16.73
CA ILE A 153 -6.68 -0.13 -18.09
C ILE A 153 -5.41 -0.94 -17.97
N HIS A 154 -5.37 -2.11 -18.61
CA HIS A 154 -4.24 -3.03 -18.52
C HIS A 154 -3.26 -2.80 -19.68
N TYR A 155 -1.98 -2.68 -19.36
CA TYR A 155 -0.90 -2.56 -20.32
C TYR A 155 -0.01 -3.80 -20.25
N ASN A 156 -0.16 -4.68 -21.22
CA ASN A 156 0.67 -5.87 -21.31
C ASN A 156 1.99 -5.54 -21.99
N ILE A 157 3.09 -5.96 -21.38
CA ILE A 157 4.41 -5.87 -21.98
C ILE A 157 4.64 -7.19 -22.73
N VAL A 158 4.58 -7.13 -24.06
CA VAL A 158 4.86 -8.28 -24.92
C VAL A 158 6.09 -7.92 -25.76
N ASP A 159 7.09 -8.80 -25.76
CA ASP A 159 8.20 -8.65 -26.69
C ASP A 159 7.75 -8.85 -28.15
N SER A 160 8.50 -8.34 -29.12
CA SER A 160 8.15 -8.41 -30.53
C SER A 160 8.07 -9.85 -31.08
N THR A 161 8.61 -10.84 -30.36
CA THR A 161 8.61 -12.26 -30.75
C THR A 161 7.46 -13.04 -30.10
N GLY A 162 6.81 -12.50 -29.07
CA GLY A 162 5.81 -13.18 -28.27
C GLY A 162 6.38 -14.35 -27.45
N MET A 163 7.71 -14.49 -27.42
CA MET A 163 8.39 -15.64 -26.82
C MET A 163 8.57 -15.46 -25.30
N TYR A 164 8.59 -14.21 -24.83
CA TYR A 164 8.74 -13.86 -23.42
C TYR A 164 7.58 -12.98 -22.97
N ASN A 165 6.62 -13.60 -22.30
CA ASN A 165 5.51 -12.89 -21.66
C ASN A 165 5.85 -12.64 -20.20
N THR A 166 6.75 -11.66 -19.95
CA THR A 166 7.13 -11.25 -18.59
C THR A 166 6.39 -9.96 -18.25
N ASN A 167 5.14 -10.08 -17.85
CA ASN A 167 4.37 -8.94 -17.35
C ASN A 167 4.68 -8.57 -15.89
N TRP A 168 5.76 -9.11 -15.32
CA TRP A 168 6.19 -8.78 -13.98
C TRP A 168 6.85 -7.42 -13.96
N THR A 169 6.23 -6.47 -13.28
CA THR A 169 6.76 -5.13 -13.09
C THR A 169 6.96 -4.90 -11.60
N TYR A 170 8.21 -4.73 -11.18
CA TYR A 170 8.55 -4.56 -9.77
C TYR A 170 8.52 -3.12 -9.32
N TYR A 171 8.91 -2.19 -10.20
CA TYR A 171 9.08 -0.79 -9.85
C TYR A 171 8.83 0.10 -11.07
N MET A 172 8.27 1.27 -10.84
CA MET A 172 8.05 2.31 -11.85
C MET A 172 8.60 3.62 -11.32
N PHE A 173 9.18 4.41 -12.18
CA PHE A 173 9.61 5.77 -11.91
C PHE A 173 9.52 6.60 -13.20
N GLU A 174 9.51 7.91 -13.04
CA GLU A 174 9.55 8.88 -14.12
C GLU A 174 10.78 9.78 -13.91
N ASP A 175 11.52 10.04 -14.98
CA ASP A 175 12.70 10.93 -15.01
C ASP A 175 12.37 12.42 -15.25
#